data_edc258e2921f64a0b4935b10bba587de
#
_entry.id   edc258e2921f64a0b4935b10bba587de
#
_cell.length_a   1.000
_cell.length_b   1.000
_cell.length_c   1.000
_cell.angle_alpha   90.00
_cell.angle_beta   90.00
_cell.angle_gamma   90.00
#
_symmetry.space_group_name_H-M   'P 1'
#
loop_
_entity.id
_entity.type
_entity.pdbx_description
1 polymer ?
#
loop_
_entity_poly.entity_id
_entity_poly.type
_entity_poly.pdbx_seq_one_letter_code
_entity_poly.pdbx_strand_id
1 'polypeptide(L)'
;MIDTIQNILIQTSDFLWSYVIIAVLICCAVFFTLQTRFVQFRLVGEMVRLLLHPDKVTPEEIGKDELSADVRVNGEMKHISSFQAFVVALASRIGTGNLAGVATAISIGGPGAVFWMWVLALLGSASAFIESTLAQLYKRKGKTSFYGGPAYYMKYGLGKGWMGILFAVLMIITFGFAYNSVQSNTICLAWQKAFGIEPATMGIVLTALTLLIIFGGIHRVAKFSSTVVPVMAVVYLLVAVGVVAWNITCLPKVLITIVENAFGFNQAAGGVLGVTVIQGIKRGLFSNEAGEGSAPNAAAVATVSHPVKQGLIQALGVFTDTLVVCSCTAFIILVSGVDVTASNGIQLTQDALTHEIGSIGNPFVAVMIWLFAFSSIIGNYYYGETNVRYIKDTKLGVFVYRLAVAAMVMTGAVVSLDFAWSFADITMALLTLCNLVAIVLLSRQAVFLLQDYRQQKKEGKNPVFSKDKMPDIADKLEAW
;
A
#
# COMPACT_ATOMS: atom_id res chain seq x y z
N MET A 1 22.41 5.24 -24.88
CA MET A 1 21.35 4.23 -24.77
C MET A 1 20.64 4.29 -23.41
N ILE A 2 21.35 4.23 -22.27
CA ILE A 2 20.75 4.33 -20.92
C ILE A 2 20.01 5.68 -20.76
N ASP A 3 20.65 6.80 -21.11
CA ASP A 3 20.04 8.14 -21.03
C ASP A 3 18.80 8.26 -21.91
N THR A 4 18.81 7.64 -23.09
CA THR A 4 17.64 7.63 -23.99
C THR A 4 16.47 6.87 -23.37
N ILE A 5 16.72 5.71 -22.76
CA ILE A 5 15.70 4.92 -22.06
C ILE A 5 15.15 5.69 -20.87
N GLN A 6 16.02 6.30 -20.07
CA GLN A 6 15.62 7.10 -18.92
C GLN A 6 14.72 8.27 -19.33
N ASN A 7 15.09 9.01 -20.39
CA ASN A 7 14.28 10.12 -20.90
C ASN A 7 12.90 9.65 -21.40
N ILE A 8 12.83 8.51 -22.10
CA ILE A 8 11.54 7.94 -22.53
C ILE A 8 10.68 7.59 -21.32
N LEU A 9 11.26 6.97 -20.29
CA LEU A 9 10.53 6.63 -19.07
C LEU A 9 9.99 7.89 -18.36
N ILE A 10 10.81 8.92 -18.20
CA ILE A 10 10.39 10.19 -17.58
C ILE A 10 9.22 10.81 -18.36
N GLN A 11 9.37 10.97 -19.68
CA GLN A 11 8.32 11.56 -20.52
C GLN A 11 7.02 10.76 -20.50
N THR A 12 7.11 9.43 -20.51
CA THR A 12 5.95 8.54 -20.43
C THR A 12 5.26 8.65 -19.07
N SER A 13 6.03 8.68 -17.98
CA SER A 13 5.51 8.90 -16.64
C SER A 13 4.79 10.25 -16.55
N ASP A 14 5.41 11.33 -17.00
CA ASP A 14 4.84 12.67 -16.94
C ASP A 14 3.55 12.78 -17.75
N PHE A 15 3.50 12.19 -18.95
CA PHE A 15 2.27 12.16 -19.75
C PHE A 15 1.14 11.41 -19.02
N LEU A 16 1.40 10.21 -18.50
CA LEU A 16 0.39 9.40 -17.81
C LEU A 16 -0.15 10.14 -16.58
N TRP A 17 0.72 10.71 -15.77
CA TRP A 17 0.32 11.37 -14.53
C TRP A 17 -0.31 12.75 -14.73
N SER A 18 0.15 13.53 -15.71
CA SER A 18 -0.41 14.87 -15.96
C SER A 18 -1.81 14.82 -16.57
N TYR A 19 -2.09 13.84 -17.44
CA TYR A 19 -3.32 13.86 -18.26
C TYR A 19 -4.31 12.75 -18.00
N VAL A 20 -3.89 11.60 -17.47
CA VAL A 20 -4.75 10.41 -17.41
C VAL A 20 -5.05 10.00 -15.97
N ILE A 21 -4.01 9.66 -15.22
CA ILE A 21 -4.16 8.95 -13.94
C ILE A 21 -4.87 9.78 -12.89
N ILE A 22 -4.48 11.04 -12.74
CA ILE A 22 -5.05 11.93 -11.69
C ILE A 22 -6.54 12.10 -11.90
N ALA A 23 -6.97 12.37 -13.13
CA ALA A 23 -8.38 12.53 -13.44
C ALA A 23 -9.16 11.24 -13.14
N VAL A 24 -8.66 10.09 -13.59
CA VAL A 24 -9.31 8.78 -13.36
C VAL A 24 -9.36 8.46 -11.86
N LEU A 25 -8.24 8.64 -11.13
CA LEU A 25 -8.19 8.40 -9.68
C LEU A 25 -9.19 9.23 -8.91
N ILE A 26 -9.22 10.55 -9.13
CA ILE A 26 -10.12 11.45 -8.43
C ILE A 26 -11.57 11.12 -8.78
N CYS A 27 -11.90 10.95 -10.06
CA CYS A 27 -13.25 10.59 -10.49
C CYS A 27 -13.72 9.28 -9.85
N CYS A 28 -12.89 8.23 -9.87
CA CYS A 28 -13.21 6.96 -9.25
C CYS A 28 -13.36 7.08 -7.72
N ALA A 29 -12.45 7.78 -7.06
CA ALA A 29 -12.48 7.97 -5.60
C ALA A 29 -13.72 8.73 -5.14
N VAL A 30 -14.12 9.79 -5.87
CA VAL A 30 -15.38 10.53 -5.65
C VAL A 30 -16.57 9.62 -5.93
N PHE A 31 -16.58 8.90 -7.05
CA PHE A 31 -17.65 7.97 -7.41
C PHE A 31 -17.87 6.92 -6.30
N PHE A 32 -16.82 6.26 -5.82
CA PHE A 32 -16.93 5.26 -4.75
C PHE A 32 -17.33 5.89 -3.41
N THR A 33 -16.83 7.08 -3.09
CA THR A 33 -17.24 7.82 -1.89
C THR A 33 -18.74 8.10 -1.88
N LEU A 34 -19.28 8.57 -2.99
CA LEU A 34 -20.73 8.86 -3.12
C LEU A 34 -21.55 7.56 -3.12
N GLN A 35 -21.12 6.55 -3.87
CA GLN A 35 -21.82 5.27 -4.00
C GLN A 35 -21.90 4.50 -2.67
N THR A 36 -20.84 4.55 -1.85
CA THR A 36 -20.79 3.95 -0.51
C THR A 36 -21.41 4.84 0.56
N ARG A 37 -21.88 6.05 0.17
CA ARG A 37 -22.41 7.07 1.09
C ARG A 37 -21.38 7.41 2.17
N PHE A 38 -20.17 7.76 1.76
CA PHE A 38 -19.09 8.18 2.64
C PHE A 38 -18.70 7.12 3.69
N VAL A 39 -18.57 5.86 3.27
CA VAL A 39 -18.24 4.72 4.16
C VAL A 39 -17.01 5.00 5.02
N GLN A 40 -15.98 5.60 4.42
CA GLN A 40 -14.70 5.89 5.05
C GLN A 40 -14.78 6.90 6.20
N PHE A 41 -15.80 7.76 6.24
CA PHE A 41 -16.02 8.69 7.33
C PHE A 41 -17.06 8.18 8.34
N ARG A 42 -18.12 7.56 7.83
CA ARG A 42 -19.26 7.13 8.68
C ARG A 42 -18.97 5.89 9.50
N LEU A 43 -18.04 5.05 9.06
CA LEU A 43 -17.72 3.77 9.72
C LEU A 43 -16.31 3.73 10.31
N VAL A 44 -15.64 4.88 10.53
CA VAL A 44 -14.30 4.92 11.16
C VAL A 44 -14.30 4.22 12.53
N GLY A 45 -15.31 4.48 13.37
CA GLY A 45 -15.43 3.81 14.66
C GLY A 45 -15.54 2.28 14.53
N GLU A 46 -16.26 1.79 13.49
CA GLU A 46 -16.37 0.36 13.20
C GLU A 46 -15.06 -0.22 12.66
N MET A 47 -14.31 0.53 11.82
CA MET A 47 -12.98 0.14 11.34
C MET A 47 -12.02 -0.11 12.52
N VAL A 48 -11.95 0.85 13.44
CA VAL A 48 -11.11 0.75 14.65
C VAL A 48 -11.57 -0.41 15.54
N ARG A 49 -12.90 -0.55 15.75
CA ARG A 49 -13.46 -1.64 16.53
C ARG A 49 -13.06 -3.02 15.97
N LEU A 50 -13.19 -3.21 14.66
CA LEU A 50 -12.84 -4.46 13.97
C LEU A 50 -11.35 -4.79 14.06
N LEU A 51 -10.49 -3.77 14.08
CA LEU A 51 -9.05 -3.95 14.22
C LEU A 51 -8.67 -4.36 15.65
N LEU A 52 -9.24 -3.66 16.67
CA LEU A 52 -8.91 -3.89 18.08
C LEU A 52 -9.61 -5.14 18.66
N HIS A 53 -10.79 -5.45 18.14
CA HIS A 53 -11.59 -6.62 18.59
C HIS A 53 -11.90 -7.48 17.37
N PRO A 54 -10.91 -8.22 16.83
CA PRO A 54 -11.14 -9.10 15.70
C PRO A 54 -12.17 -10.17 16.08
N ASP A 55 -13.12 -10.39 15.20
CA ASP A 55 -14.13 -11.43 15.40
C ASP A 55 -13.48 -12.79 15.55
N LYS A 56 -13.87 -13.50 16.60
CA LYS A 56 -13.64 -14.93 16.68
C LYS A 56 -14.66 -15.60 15.78
N VAL A 57 -14.27 -15.91 14.57
CA VAL A 57 -15.12 -16.67 13.65
C VAL A 57 -15.20 -18.09 14.19
N THR A 58 -16.38 -18.52 14.64
CA THR A 58 -16.59 -19.89 15.10
C THR A 58 -16.74 -20.82 13.89
N PRO A 59 -16.35 -22.10 14.01
CA PRO A 59 -16.59 -23.10 12.97
C PRO A 59 -18.06 -23.21 12.53
N GLU A 60 -18.98 -22.82 13.39
CA GLU A 60 -20.42 -22.80 13.13
C GLU A 60 -20.88 -21.67 12.23
N GLU A 61 -20.14 -20.53 12.24
CA GLU A 61 -20.42 -19.35 11.40
C GLU A 61 -19.89 -19.50 9.96
N ILE A 62 -19.00 -20.49 9.71
CA ILE A 62 -18.44 -20.79 8.37
C ILE A 62 -19.13 -22.02 7.75
N GLY A 63 -20.31 -22.44 8.19
CA GLY A 63 -21.01 -23.62 7.68
C GLY A 63 -20.27 -24.94 8.00
N LYS A 64 -20.90 -25.85 8.75
CA LYS A 64 -20.29 -27.09 9.22
C LYS A 64 -19.80 -28.03 8.12
N ASP A 65 -20.32 -27.90 6.90
CA ASP A 65 -19.98 -28.73 5.74
C ASP A 65 -18.86 -28.18 4.85
N GLU A 66 -18.46 -26.91 5.00
CA GLU A 66 -17.53 -26.24 4.12
C GLU A 66 -16.09 -26.16 4.66
N LEU A 67 -15.86 -26.51 5.91
CA LEU A 67 -14.52 -26.74 6.45
C LEU A 67 -14.06 -28.17 6.08
N SER A 68 -13.89 -28.41 4.78
CA SER A 68 -13.36 -29.68 4.31
C SER A 68 -12.02 -29.99 4.97
N ALA A 69 -11.79 -31.28 5.22
CA ALA A 69 -10.57 -31.84 5.85
C ALA A 69 -9.24 -31.38 5.21
N ASP A 70 -9.29 -30.73 4.04
CA ASP A 70 -8.15 -30.33 3.21
C ASP A 70 -7.40 -29.06 3.67
N VAL A 71 -7.95 -28.28 4.62
CA VAL A 71 -7.29 -27.08 5.16
C VAL A 71 -6.50 -27.37 6.45
N ARG A 72 -6.35 -28.64 6.81
CA ARG A 72 -5.65 -29.07 8.03
C ARG A 72 -4.17 -29.39 7.76
N VAL A 73 -3.27 -28.64 8.37
CA VAL A 73 -1.86 -29.05 8.52
C VAL A 73 -1.69 -29.55 9.95
N ASN A 74 -1.39 -30.85 10.14
CA ASN A 74 -1.30 -31.52 11.46
C ASN A 74 -2.59 -31.46 12.29
N GLY A 75 -3.78 -31.48 11.66
CA GLY A 75 -5.06 -31.49 12.37
C GLY A 75 -5.56 -30.10 12.81
N GLU A 76 -4.82 -29.03 12.64
CA GLU A 76 -5.22 -27.65 12.97
C GLU A 76 -5.27 -26.77 11.72
N MET A 77 -6.35 -25.98 11.57
CA MET A 77 -6.43 -24.93 10.56
C MET A 77 -5.56 -23.74 10.96
N LYS A 78 -4.60 -23.36 10.09
CA LYS A 78 -3.87 -22.11 10.25
C LYS A 78 -4.67 -20.95 9.68
N HIS A 79 -5.56 -20.39 10.48
CA HIS A 79 -6.27 -19.17 10.14
C HIS A 79 -5.34 -17.96 10.10
N ILE A 80 -5.42 -17.17 9.05
CA ILE A 80 -4.84 -15.84 9.04
C ILE A 80 -5.90 -14.88 9.56
N SER A 81 -5.63 -14.23 10.68
CA SER A 81 -6.56 -13.29 11.30
C SER A 81 -6.65 -11.99 10.48
N SER A 82 -7.75 -11.25 10.68
CA SER A 82 -7.93 -9.92 10.08
C SER A 82 -6.77 -8.97 10.42
N PHE A 83 -6.25 -9.04 11.63
CA PHE A 83 -5.10 -8.25 12.06
C PHE A 83 -3.82 -8.65 11.31
N GLN A 84 -3.55 -9.94 11.14
CA GLN A 84 -2.38 -10.41 10.38
C GLN A 84 -2.45 -9.98 8.91
N ALA A 85 -3.62 -10.09 8.27
CA ALA A 85 -3.83 -9.63 6.90
C ALA A 85 -3.67 -8.10 6.78
N PHE A 86 -4.15 -7.35 7.77
CA PHE A 86 -3.95 -5.89 7.85
C PHE A 86 -2.47 -5.53 7.96
N VAL A 87 -1.72 -6.19 8.84
CA VAL A 87 -0.30 -5.89 9.05
C VAL A 87 0.55 -6.30 7.84
N VAL A 88 0.18 -7.37 7.11
CA VAL A 88 0.84 -7.73 5.84
C VAL A 88 0.60 -6.64 4.78
N ALA A 89 -0.63 -6.13 4.67
CA ALA A 89 -0.93 -5.02 3.77
C ALA A 89 -0.23 -3.71 4.21
N LEU A 90 -0.18 -3.46 5.52
CA LEU A 90 0.51 -2.30 6.07
C LEU A 90 2.03 -2.38 5.89
N ALA A 91 2.61 -3.59 5.91
CA ALA A 91 4.04 -3.82 5.65
C ALA A 91 4.46 -3.40 4.24
N SER A 92 3.60 -3.61 3.23
CA SER A 92 3.85 -3.12 1.87
C SER A 92 3.76 -1.59 1.81
N ARG A 93 2.71 -1.02 2.40
CA ARG A 93 2.42 0.42 2.39
C ARG A 93 3.46 1.25 3.14
N ILE A 94 3.76 0.88 4.41
CA ILE A 94 4.71 1.62 5.24
C ILE A 94 6.14 1.28 4.81
N GLY A 95 6.67 2.08 3.91
CA GLY A 95 7.98 1.89 3.29
C GLY A 95 8.63 3.20 2.87
N THR A 96 9.29 3.15 1.73
CA THR A 96 9.92 4.32 1.11
C THR A 96 8.94 5.46 0.87
N GLY A 97 7.66 5.18 0.56
CA GLY A 97 6.63 6.18 0.34
C GLY A 97 6.45 7.15 1.48
N ASN A 98 6.47 6.64 2.72
CA ASN A 98 6.22 7.45 3.91
C ASN A 98 7.38 8.38 4.31
N LEU A 99 8.61 8.04 3.99
CA LEU A 99 9.78 8.84 4.34
C LEU A 99 10.34 9.56 3.12
N ALA A 100 10.81 8.83 2.12
CA ALA A 100 11.40 9.42 0.92
C ALA A 100 10.35 9.96 -0.05
N GLY A 101 9.19 9.28 -0.18
CA GLY A 101 8.09 9.73 -1.06
C GLY A 101 7.50 11.06 -0.59
N VAL A 102 7.25 11.23 0.71
CA VAL A 102 6.80 12.50 1.29
C VAL A 102 7.84 13.59 1.08
N ALA A 103 9.11 13.31 1.34
CA ALA A 103 10.20 14.24 1.12
C ALA A 103 10.30 14.65 -0.36
N THR A 104 10.18 13.70 -1.29
CA THR A 104 10.14 13.99 -2.74
C THR A 104 8.91 14.84 -3.11
N ALA A 105 7.74 14.56 -2.54
CA ALA A 105 6.55 15.37 -2.77
C ALA A 105 6.77 16.83 -2.35
N ILE A 106 7.40 17.04 -1.19
CA ILE A 106 7.67 18.37 -0.64
C ILE A 106 8.80 19.07 -1.45
N SER A 107 9.87 18.37 -1.80
CA SER A 107 11.00 19.00 -2.51
C SER A 107 10.65 19.42 -3.94
N ILE A 108 9.81 18.66 -4.64
CA ILE A 108 9.42 18.95 -6.04
C ILE A 108 8.11 19.74 -6.10
N GLY A 109 7.12 19.34 -5.31
CA GLY A 109 5.77 19.91 -5.35
C GLY A 109 5.51 21.00 -4.31
N GLY A 110 6.48 21.27 -3.43
CA GLY A 110 6.33 22.20 -2.31
C GLY A 110 5.48 21.63 -1.16
N PRO A 111 5.35 22.39 -0.05
CA PRO A 111 4.58 21.97 1.13
C PRO A 111 3.11 21.61 0.83
N GLY A 112 2.51 22.24 -0.15
CA GLY A 112 1.13 22.00 -0.58
C GLY A 112 0.87 20.58 -1.10
N ALA A 113 1.89 19.84 -1.54
CA ALA A 113 1.76 18.45 -1.97
C ALA A 113 1.22 17.56 -0.84
N VAL A 114 1.53 17.86 0.41
CA VAL A 114 1.02 17.15 1.60
C VAL A 114 -0.50 17.22 1.68
N PHE A 115 -1.10 18.38 1.39
CA PHE A 115 -2.56 18.54 1.35
C PHE A 115 -3.20 17.58 0.32
N TRP A 116 -2.61 17.46 -0.86
CA TRP A 116 -3.14 16.60 -1.92
C TRP A 116 -2.92 15.11 -1.61
N MET A 117 -1.86 14.74 -0.86
CA MET A 117 -1.73 13.40 -0.28
C MET A 117 -2.89 13.11 0.68
N TRP A 118 -3.26 14.04 1.56
CA TRP A 118 -4.40 13.88 2.47
C TRP A 118 -5.73 13.73 1.73
N VAL A 119 -5.96 14.58 0.72
CA VAL A 119 -7.18 14.50 -0.11
C VAL A 119 -7.28 13.13 -0.79
N LEU A 120 -6.19 12.64 -1.37
CA LEU A 120 -6.15 11.32 -1.98
C LEU A 120 -6.42 10.21 -0.96
N ALA A 121 -5.85 10.27 0.24
CA ALA A 121 -6.09 9.27 1.28
C ALA A 121 -7.56 9.27 1.75
N LEU A 122 -8.12 10.46 1.97
CA LEU A 122 -9.52 10.61 2.41
C LEU A 122 -10.51 10.06 1.38
N LEU A 123 -10.29 10.33 0.10
CA LEU A 123 -11.17 9.87 -0.98
C LEU A 123 -10.84 8.42 -1.40
N GLY A 124 -9.55 8.11 -1.56
CA GLY A 124 -9.06 6.81 -2.03
C GLY A 124 -9.36 5.65 -1.08
N SER A 125 -9.55 5.95 0.21
CA SER A 125 -9.92 4.90 1.18
C SER A 125 -11.26 4.22 0.83
N ALA A 126 -12.17 4.90 0.10
CA ALA A 126 -13.37 4.27 -0.45
C ALA A 126 -13.03 3.25 -1.56
N SER A 127 -12.02 3.53 -2.38
CA SER A 127 -11.51 2.56 -3.38
C SER A 127 -10.93 1.33 -2.68
N ALA A 128 -10.10 1.53 -1.65
CA ALA A 128 -9.52 0.45 -0.86
C ALA A 128 -10.60 -0.42 -0.16
N PHE A 129 -11.69 0.19 0.30
CA PHE A 129 -12.86 -0.50 0.81
C PHE A 129 -13.49 -1.42 -0.25
N ILE A 130 -13.78 -0.89 -1.44
CA ILE A 130 -14.44 -1.62 -2.54
C ILE A 130 -13.56 -2.80 -2.97
N GLU A 131 -12.29 -2.56 -3.32
CA GLU A 131 -11.40 -3.59 -3.84
C GLU A 131 -11.15 -4.72 -2.84
N SER A 132 -10.99 -4.39 -1.56
CA SER A 132 -10.75 -5.39 -0.51
C SER A 132 -12.01 -6.18 -0.15
N THR A 133 -13.18 -5.55 -0.22
CA THR A 133 -14.48 -6.24 -0.08
C THR A 133 -14.69 -7.23 -1.23
N LEU A 134 -14.41 -6.82 -2.47
CA LEU A 134 -14.50 -7.69 -3.66
C LEU A 134 -13.49 -8.84 -3.60
N ALA A 135 -12.27 -8.59 -3.14
CA ALA A 135 -11.26 -9.63 -2.98
C ALA A 135 -11.69 -10.70 -1.96
N GLN A 136 -12.32 -10.29 -0.88
CA GLN A 136 -12.93 -11.21 0.07
C GLN A 136 -14.13 -11.96 -0.51
N LEU A 137 -14.99 -11.29 -1.27
CA LEU A 137 -16.15 -11.93 -1.90
C LEU A 137 -15.72 -13.06 -2.86
N TYR A 138 -14.69 -12.80 -3.68
CA TYR A 138 -14.20 -13.74 -4.71
C TYR A 138 -12.98 -14.57 -4.29
N LYS A 139 -12.67 -14.64 -2.98
CA LYS A 139 -11.57 -15.49 -2.49
C LYS A 139 -11.81 -16.96 -2.77
N ARG A 140 -10.72 -17.71 -2.84
CA ARG A 140 -10.71 -19.14 -3.13
C ARG A 140 -10.13 -19.94 -1.97
N LYS A 141 -10.55 -21.19 -1.86
CA LYS A 141 -10.03 -22.15 -0.86
C LYS A 141 -8.68 -22.70 -1.36
N GLY A 142 -7.64 -22.58 -0.56
CA GLY A 142 -6.32 -23.17 -0.81
C GLY A 142 -6.06 -24.34 0.14
N LYS A 143 -4.94 -25.02 -0.04
CA LYS A 143 -4.55 -26.16 0.80
C LYS A 143 -4.31 -25.79 2.26
N THR A 144 -3.81 -24.56 2.52
CA THR A 144 -3.40 -24.12 3.86
C THR A 144 -4.01 -22.80 4.29
N SER A 145 -4.59 -22.04 3.38
CA SER A 145 -5.20 -20.72 3.62
C SER A 145 -6.08 -20.33 2.44
N PHE A 146 -6.92 -19.32 2.61
CA PHE A 146 -7.58 -18.66 1.50
C PHE A 146 -6.55 -17.92 0.64
N TYR A 147 -6.92 -17.68 -0.63
CA TYR A 147 -6.17 -16.82 -1.54
C TYR A 147 -7.15 -16.06 -2.46
N GLY A 148 -6.71 -14.95 -3.03
CA GLY A 148 -7.57 -14.11 -3.85
C GLY A 148 -6.84 -12.83 -4.28
N GLY A 149 -7.60 -11.82 -4.63
CA GLY A 149 -7.13 -10.52 -5.08
C GLY A 149 -7.77 -10.10 -6.40
N PRO A 150 -7.31 -9.01 -7.03
CA PRO A 150 -7.94 -8.47 -8.22
C PRO A 150 -8.04 -9.42 -9.40
N ALA A 151 -7.00 -10.19 -9.67
CA ALA A 151 -7.02 -11.18 -10.75
C ALA A 151 -8.21 -12.16 -10.64
N TYR A 152 -8.58 -12.49 -9.40
CA TYR A 152 -9.70 -13.41 -9.13
C TYR A 152 -11.06 -12.75 -9.33
N TYR A 153 -11.29 -11.52 -8.84
CA TYR A 153 -12.56 -10.86 -9.11
C TYR A 153 -12.71 -10.41 -10.59
N MET A 154 -11.60 -10.15 -11.31
CA MET A 154 -11.64 -9.94 -12.75
C MET A 154 -12.06 -11.23 -13.50
N LYS A 155 -11.50 -12.37 -13.10
CA LYS A 155 -11.82 -13.67 -13.71
C LYS A 155 -13.23 -14.13 -13.38
N TYR A 156 -13.60 -14.16 -12.11
CA TYR A 156 -14.85 -14.77 -11.65
C TYR A 156 -16.00 -13.75 -11.55
N GLY A 157 -15.72 -12.51 -11.17
CA GLY A 157 -16.71 -11.46 -11.08
C GLY A 157 -17.09 -10.90 -12.43
N LEU A 158 -16.12 -10.50 -13.24
CA LEU A 158 -16.34 -9.96 -14.58
C LEU A 158 -16.41 -11.03 -15.68
N GLY A 159 -15.96 -12.25 -15.42
CA GLY A 159 -15.82 -13.29 -16.46
C GLY A 159 -14.67 -12.98 -17.46
N LYS A 160 -13.77 -12.07 -17.13
CA LYS A 160 -12.67 -11.59 -18.00
C LYS A 160 -11.32 -12.16 -17.54
N GLY A 161 -11.08 -13.46 -17.83
CA GLY A 161 -9.83 -14.13 -17.44
C GLY A 161 -8.57 -13.45 -18.01
N TRP A 162 -8.62 -12.89 -19.23
CA TRP A 162 -7.51 -12.15 -19.83
C TRP A 162 -7.11 -10.91 -19.02
N MET A 163 -8.12 -10.20 -18.48
CA MET A 163 -7.88 -9.01 -17.65
C MET A 163 -7.20 -9.41 -16.32
N GLY A 164 -7.59 -10.55 -15.74
CA GLY A 164 -6.92 -11.12 -14.57
C GLY A 164 -5.46 -11.48 -14.84
N ILE A 165 -5.15 -12.02 -16.03
CA ILE A 165 -3.74 -12.30 -16.43
C ILE A 165 -2.97 -10.99 -16.63
N LEU A 166 -3.55 -10.00 -17.31
CA LEU A 166 -2.94 -8.68 -17.49
C LEU A 166 -2.62 -8.04 -16.14
N PHE A 167 -3.60 -8.03 -15.22
CA PHE A 167 -3.41 -7.51 -13.87
C PHE A 167 -2.28 -8.26 -13.12
N ALA A 168 -2.26 -9.58 -13.20
CA ALA A 168 -1.24 -10.40 -12.53
C ALA A 168 0.17 -10.09 -13.07
N VAL A 169 0.33 -9.91 -14.38
CA VAL A 169 1.61 -9.52 -14.99
C VAL A 169 2.02 -8.11 -14.51
N LEU A 170 1.10 -7.15 -14.55
CA LEU A 170 1.36 -5.79 -14.05
C LEU A 170 1.73 -5.78 -12.57
N MET A 171 1.05 -6.59 -11.74
CA MET A 171 1.37 -6.74 -10.31
C MET A 171 2.78 -7.29 -10.08
N ILE A 172 3.18 -8.32 -10.86
CA ILE A 172 4.53 -8.88 -10.79
C ILE A 172 5.58 -7.83 -11.14
N ILE A 173 5.35 -7.05 -12.21
CA ILE A 173 6.29 -6.02 -12.66
C ILE A 173 6.35 -4.87 -11.65
N THR A 174 5.19 -4.37 -11.18
CA THR A 174 5.13 -3.23 -10.27
C THR A 174 5.70 -3.59 -8.90
N PHE A 175 5.12 -4.57 -8.21
CA PHE A 175 5.50 -4.90 -6.84
C PHE A 175 6.73 -5.80 -6.77
N GLY A 176 6.82 -6.82 -7.64
CA GLY A 176 7.98 -7.71 -7.67
C GLY A 176 9.28 -7.03 -8.09
N PHE A 177 9.20 -6.06 -9.00
CA PHE A 177 10.40 -5.47 -9.59
C PHE A 177 10.52 -3.96 -9.30
N ALA A 178 9.62 -3.13 -9.81
CA ALA A 178 9.76 -1.68 -9.77
C ALA A 178 9.78 -1.13 -8.33
N TYR A 179 8.80 -1.49 -7.52
CA TYR A 179 8.72 -1.03 -6.13
C TYR A 179 9.87 -1.56 -5.30
N ASN A 180 10.27 -2.82 -5.49
CA ASN A 180 11.43 -3.38 -4.79
C ASN A 180 12.73 -2.68 -5.16
N SER A 181 12.87 -2.20 -6.40
CA SER A 181 14.02 -1.37 -6.80
C SER A 181 14.04 -0.04 -6.06
N VAL A 182 12.88 0.65 -5.93
CA VAL A 182 12.77 1.91 -5.16
C VAL A 182 13.09 1.70 -3.69
N GLN A 183 12.58 0.62 -3.07
CA GLN A 183 12.84 0.31 -1.67
C GLN A 183 14.34 0.10 -1.44
N SER A 184 14.99 -0.74 -2.27
CA SER A 184 16.42 -1.02 -2.17
C SER A 184 17.28 0.21 -2.40
N ASN A 185 16.98 1.00 -3.45
CA ASN A 185 17.69 2.24 -3.76
C ASN A 185 17.68 3.19 -2.57
N THR A 186 16.51 3.43 -1.99
CA THR A 186 16.33 4.35 -0.87
C THR A 186 17.10 3.91 0.38
N ILE A 187 17.09 2.61 0.70
CA ILE A 187 17.90 2.08 1.82
C ILE A 187 19.39 2.36 1.55
N CYS A 188 19.88 2.03 0.36
CA CYS A 188 21.29 2.18 0.01
C CYS A 188 21.75 3.65 0.08
N LEU A 189 20.96 4.60 -0.43
CA LEU A 189 21.26 6.03 -0.36
C LEU A 189 21.28 6.53 1.09
N ALA A 190 20.34 6.09 1.93
CA ALA A 190 20.31 6.48 3.34
C ALA A 190 21.52 5.95 4.12
N TRP A 191 21.91 4.70 3.88
CA TRP A 191 23.06 4.09 4.55
C TRP A 191 24.38 4.64 4.03
N GLN A 192 24.48 5.00 2.75
CA GLN A 192 25.62 5.71 2.20
C GLN A 192 25.81 7.07 2.90
N LYS A 193 24.74 7.85 3.06
CA LYS A 193 24.80 9.18 3.72
C LYS A 193 25.13 9.05 5.21
N ALA A 194 24.55 8.07 5.92
CA ALA A 194 24.71 7.92 7.36
C ALA A 194 26.03 7.29 7.80
N PHE A 195 26.48 6.29 7.06
CA PHE A 195 27.59 5.41 7.48
C PHE A 195 28.71 5.28 6.44
N GLY A 196 28.58 5.93 5.27
CA GLY A 196 29.56 5.82 4.18
C GLY A 196 29.59 4.42 3.51
N ILE A 197 28.56 3.59 3.72
CA ILE A 197 28.49 2.24 3.13
C ILE A 197 28.13 2.35 1.66
N GLU A 198 28.96 1.76 0.81
CA GLU A 198 28.76 1.79 -0.62
C GLU A 198 27.46 1.08 -1.03
N PRO A 199 26.64 1.67 -1.94
CA PRO A 199 25.34 1.12 -2.34
C PRO A 199 25.39 -0.35 -2.79
N ALA A 200 26.42 -0.75 -3.55
CA ALA A 200 26.58 -2.13 -3.99
C ALA A 200 26.77 -3.11 -2.83
N THR A 201 27.55 -2.73 -1.81
CA THR A 201 27.76 -3.54 -0.60
C THR A 201 26.45 -3.71 0.18
N MET A 202 25.71 -2.61 0.38
CA MET A 202 24.43 -2.68 1.04
C MET A 202 23.41 -3.49 0.24
N GLY A 203 23.43 -3.38 -1.10
CA GLY A 203 22.61 -4.16 -2.02
C GLY A 203 22.85 -5.68 -1.89
N ILE A 204 24.08 -6.12 -1.72
CA ILE A 204 24.40 -7.54 -1.47
C ILE A 204 23.79 -8.00 -0.15
N VAL A 205 23.91 -7.19 0.92
CA VAL A 205 23.34 -7.52 2.23
C VAL A 205 21.81 -7.62 2.14
N LEU A 206 21.16 -6.65 1.51
CA LEU A 206 19.70 -6.65 1.33
C LEU A 206 19.22 -7.85 0.51
N THR A 207 19.93 -8.17 -0.57
CA THR A 207 19.61 -9.32 -1.43
C THR A 207 19.71 -10.63 -0.66
N ALA A 208 20.77 -10.82 0.12
CA ALA A 208 20.97 -12.01 0.93
C ALA A 208 19.86 -12.16 2.00
N LEU A 209 19.54 -11.08 2.71
CA LEU A 209 18.46 -11.07 3.71
C LEU A 209 17.08 -11.31 3.08
N THR A 210 16.83 -10.72 1.92
CA THR A 210 15.59 -10.94 1.16
C THR A 210 15.44 -12.42 0.81
N LEU A 211 16.45 -13.04 0.22
CA LEU A 211 16.45 -14.46 -0.11
C LEU A 211 16.18 -15.33 1.13
N LEU A 212 16.85 -15.03 2.24
CA LEU A 212 16.68 -15.78 3.49
C LEU A 212 15.23 -15.78 3.98
N ILE A 213 14.51 -14.67 3.84
CA ILE A 213 13.11 -14.57 4.28
C ILE A 213 12.17 -15.18 3.27
N ILE A 214 12.28 -14.83 1.98
CA ILE A 214 11.29 -15.23 0.96
C ILE A 214 11.30 -16.74 0.70
N PHE A 215 12.41 -17.44 0.91
CA PHE A 215 12.43 -18.90 0.83
C PHE A 215 11.65 -19.59 1.96
N GLY A 216 11.29 -18.85 3.02
CA GLY A 216 10.45 -19.36 4.13
C GLY A 216 8.94 -19.35 3.87
N GLY A 217 8.49 -18.78 2.74
CA GLY A 217 7.07 -18.72 2.34
C GLY A 217 6.22 -17.78 3.17
N ILE A 218 4.89 -17.75 2.88
CA ILE A 218 3.91 -16.76 3.41
C ILE A 218 3.86 -16.71 4.94
N HIS A 219 4.01 -17.82 5.64
CA HIS A 219 3.97 -17.83 7.11
C HIS A 219 5.15 -17.09 7.73
N ARG A 220 6.34 -17.16 7.11
CA ARG A 220 7.53 -16.41 7.55
C ARG A 220 7.35 -14.92 7.25
N VAL A 221 6.82 -14.59 6.08
CA VAL A 221 6.48 -13.22 5.69
C VAL A 221 5.49 -12.61 6.70
N ALA A 222 4.38 -13.28 6.97
CA ALA A 222 3.37 -12.81 7.90
C ALA A 222 3.92 -12.65 9.34
N LYS A 223 4.74 -13.61 9.81
CA LYS A 223 5.38 -13.54 11.13
C LYS A 223 6.36 -12.38 11.22
N PHE A 224 7.19 -12.18 10.20
CA PHE A 224 8.13 -11.05 10.14
C PHE A 224 7.38 -9.73 10.17
N SER A 225 6.40 -9.53 9.28
CA SER A 225 5.61 -8.31 9.19
C SER A 225 4.86 -8.01 10.50
N SER A 226 4.20 -9.02 11.10
CA SER A 226 3.44 -8.83 12.34
C SER A 226 4.30 -8.46 13.56
N THR A 227 5.60 -8.70 13.51
CA THR A 227 6.53 -8.33 14.58
C THR A 227 7.20 -6.99 14.32
N VAL A 228 7.72 -6.79 13.10
CA VAL A 228 8.55 -5.63 12.77
C VAL A 228 7.71 -4.37 12.55
N VAL A 229 6.60 -4.48 11.80
CA VAL A 229 5.82 -3.31 11.39
C VAL A 229 5.22 -2.52 12.56
N PRO A 230 4.56 -3.13 13.55
CA PRO A 230 4.04 -2.36 14.68
C PRO A 230 5.14 -1.69 15.50
N VAL A 231 6.28 -2.37 15.72
CA VAL A 231 7.41 -1.83 16.49
C VAL A 231 8.02 -0.62 15.79
N MET A 232 8.34 -0.75 14.50
CA MET A 232 8.92 0.35 13.73
C MET A 232 7.98 1.55 13.63
N ALA A 233 6.67 1.30 13.43
CA ALA A 233 5.68 2.38 13.35
C ALA A 233 5.57 3.14 14.68
N VAL A 234 5.52 2.43 15.81
CA VAL A 234 5.47 3.06 17.14
C VAL A 234 6.72 3.88 17.42
N VAL A 235 7.92 3.32 17.15
CA VAL A 235 9.19 4.04 17.38
C VAL A 235 9.24 5.31 16.53
N TYR A 236 8.89 5.23 15.26
CA TYR A 236 8.87 6.41 14.38
C TYR A 236 7.86 7.46 14.82
N LEU A 237 6.64 7.02 15.19
CA LEU A 237 5.59 7.91 15.70
C LEU A 237 6.03 8.64 16.98
N LEU A 238 6.68 7.95 17.89
CA LEU A 238 7.16 8.55 19.15
C LEU A 238 8.19 9.67 18.87
N VAL A 239 9.14 9.42 17.97
CA VAL A 239 10.12 10.43 17.58
C VAL A 239 9.44 11.60 16.86
N ALA A 240 8.53 11.33 15.92
CA ALA A 240 7.80 12.38 15.21
C ALA A 240 6.96 13.25 16.17
N VAL A 241 6.23 12.61 17.08
CA VAL A 241 5.45 13.34 18.11
C VAL A 241 6.38 14.17 19.00
N GLY A 242 7.54 13.63 19.38
CA GLY A 242 8.56 14.37 20.16
C GLY A 242 9.04 15.63 19.42
N VAL A 243 9.40 15.50 18.14
CA VAL A 243 9.83 16.65 17.30
C VAL A 243 8.72 17.68 17.14
N VAL A 244 7.50 17.24 16.86
CA VAL A 244 6.34 18.15 16.72
C VAL A 244 5.99 18.83 18.04
N ALA A 245 6.03 18.09 19.15
CA ALA A 245 5.76 18.65 20.47
C ALA A 245 6.81 19.70 20.88
N TRP A 246 8.09 19.47 20.54
CA TRP A 246 9.16 20.43 20.76
C TRP A 246 8.95 21.71 19.93
N ASN A 247 8.45 21.58 18.71
CA ASN A 247 8.19 22.65 17.76
C ASN A 247 6.70 23.06 17.70
N ILE A 248 5.92 22.86 18.76
CA ILE A 248 4.46 23.03 18.74
C ILE A 248 4.01 24.44 18.32
N THR A 249 4.82 25.46 18.62
CA THR A 249 4.57 26.85 18.24
C THR A 249 4.69 27.10 16.76
N CYS A 250 5.45 26.26 16.03
CA CYS A 250 5.61 26.34 14.57
C CYS A 250 4.46 25.62 13.82
N LEU A 251 3.77 24.68 14.47
CA LEU A 251 2.77 23.83 13.84
C LEU A 251 1.62 24.61 13.17
N PRO A 252 1.03 25.66 13.77
CA PRO A 252 -0.01 26.45 13.09
C PRO A 252 0.48 27.08 11.78
N LYS A 253 1.71 27.62 11.78
CA LYS A 253 2.33 28.19 10.58
C LYS A 253 2.55 27.13 9.51
N VAL A 254 3.03 25.94 9.87
CA VAL A 254 3.22 24.82 8.95
C VAL A 254 1.90 24.41 8.31
N LEU A 255 0.81 24.28 9.07
CA LEU A 255 -0.51 23.95 8.55
C LEU A 255 -1.04 25.00 7.57
N ILE A 256 -0.88 26.28 7.90
CA ILE A 256 -1.23 27.40 7.01
C ILE A 256 -0.40 27.31 5.73
N THR A 257 0.92 27.11 5.83
CA THR A 257 1.81 26.96 4.68
C THR A 257 1.40 25.81 3.77
N ILE A 258 1.02 24.66 4.34
CA ILE A 258 0.53 23.51 3.55
C ILE A 258 -0.72 23.91 2.75
N VAL A 259 -1.70 24.55 3.40
CA VAL A 259 -2.97 24.94 2.75
C VAL A 259 -2.75 26.04 1.72
N GLU A 260 -2.01 27.09 2.05
CA GLU A 260 -1.73 28.18 1.12
C GLU A 260 -1.00 27.73 -0.14
N ASN A 261 0.00 26.86 0.01
CA ASN A 261 0.75 26.31 -1.14
C ASN A 261 -0.07 25.28 -1.93
N ALA A 262 -1.02 24.59 -1.30
CA ALA A 262 -1.89 23.62 -1.98
C ALA A 262 -2.79 24.27 -3.04
N PHE A 263 -3.15 25.55 -2.86
CA PHE A 263 -4.04 26.29 -3.75
C PHE A 263 -3.32 27.43 -4.49
N GLY A 264 -2.01 27.54 -4.33
CA GLY A 264 -1.19 28.53 -5.04
C GLY A 264 -1.46 30.00 -4.67
N PHE A 265 -2.04 30.26 -3.48
CA PHE A 265 -2.38 31.63 -3.04
C PHE A 265 -1.19 32.58 -3.02
N ASN A 266 0.03 32.06 -2.88
CA ASN A 266 1.26 32.86 -2.85
C ASN A 266 2.13 32.73 -4.13
N GLN A 267 1.62 32.06 -5.18
CA GLN A 267 2.40 31.77 -6.39
C GLN A 267 1.69 32.32 -7.64
N ALA A 268 2.33 33.25 -8.30
CA ALA A 268 1.79 33.95 -9.49
C ALA A 268 1.74 33.10 -10.79
N ALA A 269 2.10 31.80 -10.74
CA ALA A 269 2.19 30.97 -11.93
C ALA A 269 1.42 29.63 -11.75
N GLY A 270 0.37 29.42 -12.54
CA GLY A 270 -0.45 28.21 -12.56
C GLY A 270 0.30 26.89 -12.85
N GLY A 271 1.52 26.95 -13.40
CA GLY A 271 2.37 25.76 -13.60
C GLY A 271 2.83 25.10 -12.30
N VAL A 272 3.09 25.87 -11.27
CA VAL A 272 3.55 25.35 -9.96
C VAL A 272 2.44 24.60 -9.25
N LEU A 273 1.20 25.10 -9.33
CA LEU A 273 0.03 24.41 -8.75
C LEU A 273 -0.17 23.01 -9.34
N GLY A 274 -0.01 22.88 -10.68
CA GLY A 274 -0.10 21.58 -11.35
C GLY A 274 0.91 20.57 -10.81
N VAL A 275 2.17 20.98 -10.62
CA VAL A 275 3.23 20.13 -10.07
C VAL A 275 2.92 19.72 -8.63
N THR A 276 2.43 20.65 -7.80
CA THR A 276 2.02 20.38 -6.40
C THR A 276 0.95 19.29 -6.33
N VAL A 277 -0.09 19.40 -7.14
CA VAL A 277 -1.18 18.41 -7.22
C VAL A 277 -0.66 17.05 -7.70
N ILE A 278 0.13 17.06 -8.79
CA ILE A 278 0.69 15.85 -9.38
C ILE A 278 1.56 15.11 -8.36
N GLN A 279 2.50 15.80 -7.71
CA GLN A 279 3.40 15.19 -6.75
C GLN A 279 2.66 14.68 -5.51
N GLY A 280 1.71 15.44 -4.99
CA GLY A 280 0.91 15.01 -3.86
C GLY A 280 0.11 13.74 -4.14
N ILE A 281 -0.60 13.67 -5.27
CA ILE A 281 -1.39 12.51 -5.66
C ILE A 281 -0.50 11.32 -6.00
N LYS A 282 0.57 11.52 -6.77
CA LYS A 282 1.51 10.50 -7.21
C LYS A 282 2.23 9.83 -6.03
N ARG A 283 2.81 10.62 -5.13
CA ARG A 283 3.48 10.10 -3.92
C ARG A 283 2.51 9.59 -2.87
N GLY A 284 1.31 10.19 -2.78
CA GLY A 284 0.22 9.69 -1.95
C GLY A 284 -0.23 8.30 -2.36
N LEU A 285 -0.46 8.05 -3.66
CA LEU A 285 -0.83 6.74 -4.18
C LEU A 285 0.26 5.71 -3.94
N PHE A 286 1.52 6.04 -4.25
CA PHE A 286 2.66 5.15 -4.00
C PHE A 286 2.76 4.72 -2.53
N SER A 287 2.37 5.58 -1.59
CA SER A 287 2.40 5.26 -0.16
C SER A 287 1.20 4.41 0.27
N ASN A 288 -0.03 4.84 -0.05
CA ASN A 288 -1.24 4.21 0.51
C ASN A 288 -1.85 3.10 -0.36
N GLU A 289 -1.41 2.96 -1.61
CA GLU A 289 -1.82 1.92 -2.56
C GLU A 289 -3.34 1.85 -2.83
N ALA A 290 -4.10 2.92 -2.56
CA ALA A 290 -5.56 2.90 -2.62
C ALA A 290 -6.08 2.88 -4.07
N GLY A 291 -6.66 1.76 -4.49
CA GLY A 291 -7.14 1.55 -5.86
C GLY A 291 -6.13 0.90 -6.80
N GLU A 292 -4.91 0.59 -6.33
CA GLU A 292 -3.92 -0.18 -7.10
C GLU A 292 -4.24 -1.67 -7.19
N GLY A 293 -5.04 -2.19 -6.25
CA GLY A 293 -5.34 -3.61 -6.16
C GLY A 293 -4.27 -4.45 -5.46
N SER A 294 -3.34 -3.85 -4.76
CA SER A 294 -2.27 -4.54 -4.03
C SER A 294 -2.76 -5.17 -2.73
N ALA A 295 -3.29 -4.33 -1.82
CA ALA A 295 -3.83 -4.74 -0.53
C ALA A 295 -4.93 -5.83 -0.61
N PRO A 296 -5.78 -5.89 -1.63
CA PRO A 296 -6.72 -6.99 -1.86
C PRO A 296 -6.09 -8.39 -1.85
N ASN A 297 -4.83 -8.55 -2.27
CA ASN A 297 -4.12 -9.83 -2.21
C ASN A 297 -3.88 -10.31 -0.77
N ALA A 298 -3.58 -9.38 0.15
CA ALA A 298 -3.50 -9.68 1.58
C ALA A 298 -4.90 -9.77 2.22
N ALA A 299 -5.83 -8.90 1.84
CA ALA A 299 -7.18 -8.90 2.36
C ALA A 299 -7.90 -10.25 2.14
N ALA A 300 -7.71 -10.86 0.97
CA ALA A 300 -8.39 -12.11 0.59
C ALA A 300 -8.02 -13.31 1.47
N VAL A 301 -6.83 -13.34 2.07
CA VAL A 301 -6.38 -14.48 2.89
C VAL A 301 -7.00 -14.49 4.29
N ALA A 302 -7.60 -13.37 4.72
CA ALA A 302 -8.19 -13.27 6.05
C ALA A 302 -9.45 -14.14 6.19
N THR A 303 -9.57 -14.80 7.33
CA THR A 303 -10.79 -15.51 7.73
C THR A 303 -11.70 -14.53 8.44
N VAL A 304 -12.83 -14.19 7.81
CA VAL A 304 -13.84 -13.28 8.35
C VAL A 304 -15.24 -13.82 8.06
N SER A 305 -16.21 -13.48 8.90
CA SER A 305 -17.61 -13.92 8.73
C SER A 305 -18.37 -13.09 7.69
N HIS A 306 -17.85 -11.92 7.28
CA HIS A 306 -18.47 -11.05 6.27
C HIS A 306 -17.42 -10.28 5.48
N PRO A 307 -17.50 -10.20 4.12
CA PRO A 307 -16.50 -9.53 3.28
C PRO A 307 -16.20 -8.08 3.66
N VAL A 308 -17.22 -7.33 4.05
CA VAL A 308 -17.13 -5.91 4.45
C VAL A 308 -16.18 -5.67 5.62
N LYS A 309 -16.04 -6.64 6.54
CA LYS A 309 -15.15 -6.49 7.70
C LYS A 309 -13.72 -6.22 7.27
N GLN A 310 -13.24 -6.98 6.30
CA GLN A 310 -11.88 -6.77 5.79
C GLN A 310 -11.77 -5.54 4.89
N GLY A 311 -12.83 -5.20 4.13
CA GLY A 311 -12.89 -3.94 3.39
C GLY A 311 -12.73 -2.72 4.30
N LEU A 312 -13.42 -2.69 5.44
CA LEU A 312 -13.32 -1.62 6.43
C LEU A 312 -11.92 -1.52 7.06
N ILE A 313 -11.32 -2.66 7.41
CA ILE A 313 -9.98 -2.71 7.99
C ILE A 313 -8.93 -2.19 6.99
N GLN A 314 -9.03 -2.55 5.71
CA GLN A 314 -8.09 -2.08 4.69
C GLN A 314 -8.26 -0.59 4.36
N ALA A 315 -9.49 -0.06 4.44
CA ALA A 315 -9.73 1.37 4.34
C ALA A 315 -9.08 2.16 5.48
N LEU A 316 -9.09 1.61 6.72
CA LEU A 316 -8.36 2.19 7.85
C LEU A 316 -6.85 2.19 7.60
N GLY A 317 -6.32 1.19 6.89
CA GLY A 317 -4.91 1.12 6.52
C GLY A 317 -4.44 2.33 5.71
N VAL A 318 -5.27 2.83 4.78
CA VAL A 318 -4.99 4.04 4.00
C VAL A 318 -4.85 5.27 4.91
N PHE A 319 -5.73 5.40 5.91
CA PHE A 319 -5.66 6.50 6.89
C PHE A 319 -4.41 6.39 7.76
N THR A 320 -4.13 5.20 8.28
CA THR A 320 -2.95 4.96 9.12
C THR A 320 -1.67 5.29 8.37
N ASP A 321 -1.56 4.88 7.12
CA ASP A 321 -0.40 5.16 6.29
C ASP A 321 -0.22 6.66 6.05
N THR A 322 -1.21 7.30 5.44
CA THR A 322 -1.02 8.65 4.90
C THR A 322 -1.34 9.75 5.91
N LEU A 323 -2.50 9.66 6.62
CA LEU A 323 -2.88 10.71 7.56
C LEU A 323 -2.05 10.67 8.85
N VAL A 324 -1.47 9.51 9.20
CA VAL A 324 -0.63 9.39 10.38
C VAL A 324 0.84 9.37 9.99
N VAL A 325 1.33 8.30 9.33
CA VAL A 325 2.77 8.11 9.13
C VAL A 325 3.38 9.12 8.15
N CYS A 326 2.74 9.37 6.99
CA CYS A 326 3.23 10.40 6.05
C CYS A 326 3.17 11.81 6.64
N SER A 327 2.11 12.12 7.42
CA SER A 327 2.02 13.42 8.09
C SER A 327 3.13 13.64 9.11
N CYS A 328 3.56 12.60 9.83
CA CYS A 328 4.70 12.68 10.73
C CYS A 328 5.97 13.12 9.99
N THR A 329 6.27 12.50 8.85
CA THR A 329 7.43 12.89 8.03
C THR A 329 7.30 14.30 7.49
N ALA A 330 6.11 14.66 6.98
CA ALA A 330 5.85 16.01 6.48
C ALA A 330 6.06 17.06 7.56
N PHE A 331 5.56 16.83 8.76
CA PHE A 331 5.74 17.75 9.87
C PHE A 331 7.21 17.83 10.31
N ILE A 332 7.94 16.71 10.42
CA ILE A 332 9.37 16.73 10.73
C ILE A 332 10.11 17.62 9.73
N ILE A 333 9.88 17.45 8.42
CA ILE A 333 10.54 18.24 7.37
C ILE A 333 10.15 19.72 7.48
N LEU A 334 8.87 20.03 7.63
CA LEU A 334 8.40 21.41 7.56
C LEU A 334 8.64 22.22 8.84
N VAL A 335 8.69 21.58 10.02
CA VAL A 335 9.02 22.29 11.27
C VAL A 335 10.52 22.55 11.41
N SER A 336 11.36 21.69 10.82
CA SER A 336 12.83 21.84 10.91
C SER A 336 13.36 23.11 10.23
N GLY A 337 12.60 23.66 9.27
CA GLY A 337 13.02 24.84 8.52
C GLY A 337 14.19 24.64 7.58
N VAL A 338 14.60 23.40 7.29
CA VAL A 338 15.64 23.11 6.31
C VAL A 338 15.18 23.52 4.91
N ASP A 339 16.14 23.89 4.03
CA ASP A 339 15.84 24.15 2.63
C ASP A 339 15.38 22.85 1.94
N VAL A 340 14.10 22.79 1.63
CA VAL A 340 13.48 21.61 1.02
C VAL A 340 13.95 21.35 -0.41
N THR A 341 14.64 22.29 -1.04
CA THR A 341 15.19 22.16 -2.39
C THR A 341 16.66 21.72 -2.41
N ALA A 342 17.33 21.74 -1.26
CA ALA A 342 18.76 21.42 -1.15
C ALA A 342 19.04 19.92 -1.30
N SER A 343 18.08 19.06 -0.95
CA SER A 343 18.18 17.60 -1.07
C SER A 343 16.83 17.00 -1.41
N ASN A 344 16.82 15.74 -1.87
CA ASN A 344 15.61 15.05 -2.31
C ASN A 344 15.48 13.67 -1.67
N GLY A 345 14.26 13.14 -1.68
CA GLY A 345 13.98 11.80 -1.19
C GLY A 345 14.40 11.61 0.27
N ILE A 346 14.98 10.45 0.57
CA ILE A 346 15.35 10.10 1.96
C ILE A 346 16.38 11.04 2.57
N GLN A 347 17.23 11.64 1.74
CA GLN A 347 18.28 12.56 2.23
C GLN A 347 17.70 13.84 2.84
N LEU A 348 16.58 14.34 2.32
CA LEU A 348 15.86 15.48 2.92
C LEU A 348 15.31 15.14 4.29
N THR A 349 14.73 13.94 4.45
CA THR A 349 14.25 13.47 5.76
C THR A 349 15.41 13.32 6.76
N GLN A 350 16.57 12.85 6.31
CA GLN A 350 17.78 12.75 7.13
C GLN A 350 18.26 14.13 7.56
N ASP A 351 18.30 15.11 6.65
CA ASP A 351 18.71 16.49 6.97
C ASP A 351 17.76 17.14 7.97
N ALA A 352 16.45 17.02 7.74
CA ALA A 352 15.43 17.57 8.62
C ALA A 352 15.55 17.00 10.05
N LEU A 353 15.66 15.69 10.17
CA LEU A 353 15.75 15.09 11.50
C LEU A 353 17.11 15.35 12.18
N THR A 354 18.18 15.45 11.40
CA THR A 354 19.50 15.86 11.93
C THR A 354 19.49 17.29 12.45
N HIS A 355 18.75 18.19 11.79
CA HIS A 355 18.56 19.54 12.31
C HIS A 355 17.83 19.56 13.67
N GLU A 356 16.83 18.71 13.85
CA GLU A 356 16.01 18.68 15.05
C GLU A 356 16.65 17.96 16.25
N ILE A 357 17.30 16.82 16.03
CA ILE A 357 17.83 15.97 17.11
C ILE A 357 19.34 15.77 17.06
N GLY A 358 20.04 16.58 16.24
CA GLY A 358 21.49 16.54 16.10
C GLY A 358 22.00 15.31 15.35
N SER A 359 23.27 14.99 15.52
CA SER A 359 23.99 13.97 14.75
C SER A 359 23.36 12.56 14.75
N ILE A 360 22.48 12.25 15.70
CA ILE A 360 21.78 10.97 15.78
C ILE A 360 20.65 10.86 14.73
N GLY A 361 20.15 12.00 14.21
CA GLY A 361 19.05 12.03 13.25
C GLY A 361 19.34 11.26 11.97
N ASN A 362 20.51 11.45 11.40
CA ASN A 362 20.92 10.78 10.17
C ASN A 362 21.01 9.23 10.33
N PRO A 363 21.73 8.66 11.30
CA PRO A 363 21.70 7.22 11.57
C PRO A 363 20.30 6.68 11.92
N PHE A 364 19.50 7.43 12.68
CA PHE A 364 18.15 7.02 13.04
C PHE A 364 17.27 6.82 11.79
N VAL A 365 17.25 7.81 10.88
CA VAL A 365 16.49 7.69 9.62
C VAL A 365 17.00 6.54 8.76
N ALA A 366 18.32 6.31 8.71
CA ALA A 366 18.90 5.19 7.97
C ALA A 366 18.43 3.82 8.50
N VAL A 367 18.35 3.67 9.82
CA VAL A 367 17.83 2.44 10.46
C VAL A 367 16.31 2.32 10.24
N MET A 368 15.57 3.43 10.40
CA MET A 368 14.12 3.40 10.22
C MET A 368 13.74 3.08 8.78
N ILE A 369 14.39 3.69 7.78
CA ILE A 369 14.08 3.39 6.37
C ILE A 369 14.49 1.96 6.01
N TRP A 370 15.54 1.41 6.61
CA TRP A 370 15.90 0.02 6.44
C TRP A 370 14.76 -0.89 6.93
N LEU A 371 14.21 -0.66 8.11
CA LEU A 371 13.08 -1.45 8.63
C LEU A 371 11.83 -1.29 7.76
N PHE A 372 11.46 -0.06 7.42
CA PHE A 372 10.28 0.26 6.61
C PHE A 372 10.38 -0.32 5.20
N ALA A 373 11.40 0.04 4.47
CA ALA A 373 11.55 -0.38 3.09
C ALA A 373 11.87 -1.87 2.95
N PHE A 374 12.60 -2.47 3.90
CA PHE A 374 12.82 -3.91 3.89
C PHE A 374 11.53 -4.70 4.17
N SER A 375 10.67 -4.24 5.09
CA SER A 375 9.35 -4.86 5.28
C SER A 375 8.48 -4.76 4.03
N SER A 376 8.57 -3.63 3.30
CA SER A 376 7.89 -3.46 2.01
C SER A 376 8.43 -4.40 0.93
N ILE A 377 9.74 -4.61 0.82
CA ILE A 377 10.32 -5.61 -0.11
C ILE A 377 9.67 -6.97 0.12
N ILE A 378 9.50 -7.36 1.38
CA ILE A 378 8.92 -8.66 1.74
C ILE A 378 7.41 -8.71 1.45
N GLY A 379 6.67 -7.63 1.71
CA GLY A 379 5.25 -7.50 1.37
C GLY A 379 5.00 -7.50 -0.14
N ASN A 380 5.77 -6.73 -0.88
CA ASN A 380 5.74 -6.63 -2.33
C ASN A 380 6.02 -7.97 -3.01
N TYR A 381 7.04 -8.68 -2.50
CA TYR A 381 7.33 -10.04 -2.95
C TYR A 381 6.10 -10.94 -2.82
N TYR A 382 5.39 -10.90 -1.68
CA TYR A 382 4.21 -11.72 -1.46
C TYR A 382 3.10 -11.42 -2.48
N TYR A 383 2.84 -10.15 -2.79
CA TYR A 383 1.85 -9.77 -3.79
C TYR A 383 2.20 -10.33 -5.18
N GLY A 384 3.45 -10.22 -5.59
CA GLY A 384 3.90 -10.78 -6.85
C GLY A 384 3.84 -12.32 -6.85
N GLU A 385 4.26 -13.02 -5.77
CA GLU A 385 4.17 -14.49 -5.69
C GLU A 385 2.72 -14.98 -5.86
N THR A 386 1.75 -14.31 -5.21
CA THR A 386 0.33 -14.65 -5.33
C THR A 386 -0.13 -14.57 -6.79
N ASN A 387 0.34 -13.57 -7.53
CA ASN A 387 -0.01 -13.38 -8.93
C ASN A 387 0.76 -14.30 -9.89
N VAL A 388 1.99 -14.68 -9.57
CA VAL A 388 2.70 -15.77 -10.28
C VAL A 388 1.92 -17.08 -10.18
N ARG A 389 1.45 -17.42 -8.98
CA ARG A 389 0.62 -18.61 -8.73
C ARG A 389 -0.73 -18.54 -9.45
N TYR A 390 -1.32 -17.35 -9.58
CA TYR A 390 -2.56 -17.18 -10.35
C TYR A 390 -2.36 -17.51 -11.82
N ILE A 391 -1.25 -17.08 -12.44
CA ILE A 391 -0.92 -17.39 -13.84
C ILE A 391 -0.62 -18.89 -14.01
N LYS A 392 0.30 -19.40 -13.18
CA LYS A 392 0.67 -20.82 -13.19
C LYS A 392 1.30 -21.22 -11.85
N ASP A 393 0.57 -22.04 -11.08
CA ASP A 393 1.08 -22.53 -9.78
C ASP A 393 2.06 -23.68 -9.97
N THR A 394 3.34 -23.34 -10.18
CA THR A 394 4.45 -24.28 -10.30
C THR A 394 5.60 -23.92 -9.38
N LYS A 395 6.25 -24.93 -8.80
CA LYS A 395 7.42 -24.72 -7.94
C LYS A 395 8.55 -23.98 -8.68
N LEU A 396 8.75 -24.31 -9.96
CA LEU A 396 9.77 -23.67 -10.80
C LEU A 396 9.45 -22.20 -11.05
N GLY A 397 8.19 -21.86 -11.39
CA GLY A 397 7.76 -20.48 -11.62
C GLY A 397 7.99 -19.60 -10.38
N VAL A 398 7.60 -20.09 -9.19
CA VAL A 398 7.84 -19.39 -7.93
C VAL A 398 9.35 -19.27 -7.63
N PHE A 399 10.14 -20.29 -7.92
CA PHE A 399 11.60 -20.25 -7.72
C PHE A 399 12.25 -19.20 -8.62
N VAL A 400 11.91 -19.19 -9.92
CA VAL A 400 12.42 -18.19 -10.89
C VAL A 400 12.01 -16.77 -10.45
N TYR A 401 10.77 -16.59 -10.02
CA TYR A 401 10.29 -15.30 -9.52
C TYR A 401 11.09 -14.82 -8.29
N ARG A 402 11.41 -15.71 -7.35
CA ARG A 402 12.27 -15.38 -6.18
C ARG A 402 13.64 -14.87 -6.59
N LEU A 403 14.27 -15.54 -7.55
CA LEU A 403 15.57 -15.11 -8.06
C LEU A 403 15.45 -13.76 -8.81
N ALA A 404 14.39 -13.55 -9.58
CA ALA A 404 14.15 -12.30 -10.27
C ALA A 404 13.94 -11.13 -9.29
N VAL A 405 13.19 -11.33 -8.21
CA VAL A 405 13.03 -10.32 -7.15
C VAL A 405 14.38 -10.01 -6.50
N ALA A 406 15.18 -11.01 -6.16
CA ALA A 406 16.52 -10.81 -5.60
C ALA A 406 17.43 -10.02 -6.54
N ALA A 407 17.40 -10.34 -7.84
CA ALA A 407 18.13 -9.57 -8.86
C ALA A 407 17.65 -8.12 -8.94
N MET A 408 16.34 -7.86 -8.82
CA MET A 408 15.81 -6.50 -8.84
C MET A 408 16.13 -5.71 -7.56
N VAL A 409 16.19 -6.35 -6.39
CA VAL A 409 16.71 -5.73 -5.16
C VAL A 409 18.17 -5.30 -5.34
N MET A 410 19.02 -6.16 -5.94
CA MET A 410 20.41 -5.81 -6.22
C MET A 410 20.52 -4.70 -7.27
N THR A 411 19.74 -4.79 -8.36
CA THR A 411 19.72 -3.76 -9.41
C THR A 411 19.28 -2.41 -8.84
N GLY A 412 18.21 -2.40 -8.02
CA GLY A 412 17.71 -1.20 -7.35
C GLY A 412 18.74 -0.49 -6.50
N ALA A 413 19.64 -1.24 -5.85
CA ALA A 413 20.73 -0.68 -5.04
C ALA A 413 21.69 0.22 -5.83
N VAL A 414 21.89 -0.05 -7.14
CA VAL A 414 22.92 0.60 -7.96
C VAL A 414 22.39 1.52 -9.06
N VAL A 415 21.09 1.47 -9.39
CA VAL A 415 20.50 2.37 -10.39
C VAL A 415 20.29 3.78 -9.84
N SER A 416 20.10 4.75 -10.74
CA SER A 416 19.78 6.12 -10.34
C SER A 416 18.40 6.21 -9.69
N LEU A 417 18.24 7.17 -8.78
CA LEU A 417 16.97 7.45 -8.10
C LEU A 417 15.85 7.74 -9.11
N ASP A 418 16.13 8.55 -10.12
CA ASP A 418 15.16 8.95 -11.15
C ASP A 418 14.70 7.77 -11.99
N PHE A 419 15.61 6.83 -12.32
CA PHE A 419 15.24 5.61 -13.03
C PHE A 419 14.29 4.74 -12.19
N ALA A 420 14.65 4.50 -10.92
CA ALA A 420 13.84 3.67 -10.03
C ALA A 420 12.42 4.24 -9.85
N TRP A 421 12.31 5.56 -9.60
CA TRP A 421 11.02 6.22 -9.45
C TRP A 421 10.22 6.27 -10.75
N SER A 422 10.83 6.59 -11.89
CA SER A 422 10.10 6.64 -13.17
C SER A 422 9.55 5.28 -13.58
N PHE A 423 10.32 4.22 -13.34
CA PHE A 423 9.86 2.85 -13.59
C PHE A 423 8.69 2.48 -12.68
N ALA A 424 8.78 2.80 -11.39
CA ALA A 424 7.68 2.57 -10.44
C ALA A 424 6.42 3.36 -10.81
N ASP A 425 6.56 4.62 -11.17
CA ASP A 425 5.46 5.51 -11.52
C ASP A 425 4.66 5.03 -12.75
N ILE A 426 5.35 4.53 -13.80
CA ILE A 426 4.68 4.01 -15.00
C ILE A 426 3.93 2.72 -14.68
N THR A 427 4.59 1.79 -14.01
CA THR A 427 3.99 0.48 -13.71
C THR A 427 2.82 0.62 -12.73
N MET A 428 2.92 1.51 -11.74
CA MET A 428 1.85 1.91 -10.83
C MET A 428 0.65 2.46 -11.60
N ALA A 429 0.88 3.36 -12.57
CA ALA A 429 -0.16 3.96 -13.38
C ALA A 429 -0.97 2.89 -14.15
N LEU A 430 -0.28 1.99 -14.84
CA LEU A 430 -0.91 0.93 -15.62
C LEU A 430 -1.67 -0.08 -14.74
N LEU A 431 -1.08 -0.47 -13.62
CA LEU A 431 -1.70 -1.37 -12.66
C LEU A 431 -2.98 -0.77 -12.09
N THR A 432 -2.92 0.49 -11.65
CA THR A 432 -4.05 1.23 -11.10
C THR A 432 -5.18 1.36 -12.10
N LEU A 433 -4.90 1.73 -13.36
CA LEU A 433 -5.93 1.80 -14.41
C LEU A 433 -6.64 0.46 -14.61
N CYS A 434 -5.88 -0.63 -14.68
CA CYS A 434 -6.43 -1.96 -14.84
C CYS A 434 -7.38 -2.32 -13.68
N ASN A 435 -6.97 -2.01 -12.44
CA ASN A 435 -7.78 -2.30 -11.26
C ASN A 435 -9.02 -1.40 -11.16
N LEU A 436 -8.87 -0.08 -11.37
CA LEU A 436 -9.99 0.86 -11.26
C LEU A 436 -11.13 0.52 -12.21
N VAL A 437 -10.83 0.12 -13.45
CA VAL A 437 -11.84 -0.36 -14.41
C VAL A 437 -12.62 -1.54 -13.82
N ALA A 438 -11.92 -2.52 -13.27
CA ALA A 438 -12.57 -3.71 -12.69
C ALA A 438 -13.46 -3.37 -11.49
N ILE A 439 -12.96 -2.55 -10.54
CA ILE A 439 -13.71 -2.25 -9.34
C ILE A 439 -14.89 -1.28 -9.60
N VAL A 440 -14.81 -0.41 -10.63
CA VAL A 440 -15.97 0.38 -11.07
C VAL A 440 -17.09 -0.53 -11.55
N LEU A 441 -16.78 -1.51 -12.41
CA LEU A 441 -17.77 -2.45 -12.95
C LEU A 441 -18.39 -3.36 -11.89
N LEU A 442 -17.61 -3.73 -10.86
CA LEU A 442 -18.06 -4.61 -9.77
C LEU A 442 -18.56 -3.86 -8.52
N SER A 443 -18.47 -2.55 -8.46
CA SER A 443 -18.74 -1.74 -7.28
C SER A 443 -20.13 -1.97 -6.67
N ARG A 444 -21.15 -2.23 -7.50
CA ARG A 444 -22.51 -2.53 -7.03
C ARG A 444 -22.58 -3.72 -6.08
N GLN A 445 -21.73 -4.74 -6.28
CA GLN A 445 -21.67 -5.91 -5.40
C GLN A 445 -21.12 -5.54 -4.02
N ALA A 446 -20.06 -4.75 -3.97
CA ALA A 446 -19.50 -4.27 -2.70
C ALA A 446 -20.49 -3.36 -1.94
N VAL A 447 -21.26 -2.55 -2.67
CA VAL A 447 -22.32 -1.70 -2.09
C VAL A 447 -23.46 -2.55 -1.53
N PHE A 448 -23.88 -3.59 -2.25
CA PHE A 448 -24.87 -4.54 -1.75
C PHE A 448 -24.41 -5.18 -0.43
N LEU A 449 -23.18 -5.67 -0.38
CA LEU A 449 -22.59 -6.23 0.83
C LEU A 449 -22.52 -5.23 1.97
N LEU A 450 -22.21 -3.97 1.69
CA LEU A 450 -22.23 -2.90 2.70
C LEU A 450 -23.62 -2.66 3.26
N GLN A 451 -24.65 -2.72 2.41
CA GLN A 451 -26.04 -2.58 2.84
C GLN A 451 -26.47 -3.75 3.73
N ASP A 452 -26.17 -4.99 3.33
CA ASP A 452 -26.44 -6.20 4.13
C ASP A 452 -25.72 -6.13 5.48
N TYR A 453 -24.43 -5.79 5.49
CA TYR A 453 -23.65 -5.61 6.71
C TYR A 453 -24.31 -4.61 7.66
N ARG A 454 -24.69 -3.44 7.15
CA ARG A 454 -25.33 -2.39 7.96
C ARG A 454 -26.71 -2.77 8.48
N GLN A 455 -27.49 -3.54 7.71
CA GLN A 455 -28.78 -4.02 8.13
C GLN A 455 -28.64 -4.99 9.32
N GLN A 456 -27.74 -5.95 9.23
CA GLN A 456 -27.47 -6.89 10.32
C GLN A 456 -26.96 -6.19 11.58
N LYS A 457 -26.11 -5.16 11.42
CA LYS A 457 -25.63 -4.33 12.55
C LYS A 457 -26.77 -3.55 13.23
N LYS A 458 -27.71 -3.01 12.47
CA LYS A 458 -28.90 -2.34 13.03
C LYS A 458 -29.80 -3.30 13.84
N GLU A 459 -29.81 -4.56 13.44
CA GLU A 459 -30.52 -5.64 14.15
C GLU A 459 -29.77 -6.15 15.39
N GLY A 460 -28.62 -5.54 15.73
CA GLY A 460 -27.80 -5.95 16.87
C GLY A 460 -27.00 -7.26 16.65
N LYS A 461 -26.99 -7.78 15.40
CA LYS A 461 -26.32 -9.03 15.06
C LYS A 461 -24.83 -8.83 14.74
N ASN A 462 -24.01 -9.86 14.93
CA ASN A 462 -22.70 -9.94 14.32
C ASN A 462 -22.88 -10.29 12.83
N PRO A 463 -22.48 -9.40 11.87
CA PRO A 463 -22.75 -9.66 10.46
C PRO A 463 -22.06 -10.92 9.94
N VAL A 464 -22.86 -11.77 9.29
CA VAL A 464 -22.43 -12.99 8.60
C VAL A 464 -22.95 -12.97 7.18
N PHE A 465 -22.12 -13.37 6.22
CA PHE A 465 -22.49 -13.45 4.81
C PHE A 465 -22.64 -14.91 4.39
N SER A 466 -23.69 -15.19 3.60
CA SER A 466 -23.88 -16.45 2.86
C SER A 466 -24.08 -16.12 1.39
N LYS A 467 -23.56 -16.96 0.50
CA LYS A 467 -23.73 -16.85 -0.95
C LYS A 467 -25.18 -16.83 -1.42
N ASP A 468 -26.11 -17.42 -0.63
CA ASP A 468 -27.55 -17.42 -0.95
C ASP A 468 -28.16 -16.02 -1.04
N LYS A 469 -27.51 -15.02 -0.42
CA LYS A 469 -27.92 -13.61 -0.53
C LYS A 469 -27.61 -12.99 -1.90
N MET A 470 -26.80 -13.66 -2.72
CA MET A 470 -26.41 -13.22 -4.06
C MET A 470 -26.59 -14.37 -5.07
N PRO A 471 -27.86 -14.84 -5.32
CA PRO A 471 -28.13 -16.03 -6.12
C PRO A 471 -27.57 -15.95 -7.54
N ASP A 472 -27.52 -14.73 -8.14
CA ASP A 472 -27.02 -14.51 -9.52
C ASP A 472 -25.53 -14.84 -9.69
N ILE A 473 -24.78 -14.89 -8.60
CA ILE A 473 -23.34 -15.18 -8.61
C ILE A 473 -22.93 -16.27 -7.62
N ALA A 474 -23.89 -16.92 -6.96
CA ALA A 474 -23.62 -17.90 -5.90
C ALA A 474 -22.71 -19.06 -6.35
N ASP A 475 -22.83 -19.47 -7.62
CA ASP A 475 -21.99 -20.48 -8.27
C ASP A 475 -20.51 -20.05 -8.42
N LYS A 476 -20.26 -18.75 -8.38
CA LYS A 476 -18.91 -18.15 -8.50
C LYS A 476 -18.24 -17.90 -7.15
N LEU A 477 -18.99 -18.04 -6.04
CA LEU A 477 -18.54 -17.75 -4.68
C LEU A 477 -18.13 -19.04 -3.95
N GLU A 478 -16.87 -19.45 -4.11
CA GLU A 478 -16.37 -20.73 -3.58
C GLU A 478 -16.22 -20.77 -2.06
N ALA A 479 -15.91 -19.63 -1.43
CA ALA A 479 -15.54 -19.57 -0.02
C ALA A 479 -16.68 -19.12 0.92
N TRP A 480 -17.92 -18.98 0.39
CA TRP A 480 -19.09 -18.48 1.14
C TRP A 480 -20.29 -19.38 1.04
#